data_11578c741bdb9984b806d36e8c8d2316
#
_entry.id   11578c741bdb9984b806d36e8c8d2316
#
_cell.length_a   1.000
_cell.length_b   1.000
_cell.length_c   1.000
_cell.angle_alpha   90.00
_cell.angle_beta   90.00
_cell.angle_gamma   90.00
#
_symmetry.space_group_name_H-M   'P 1'
#
loop_
_entity.id
_entity.type
_entity.pdbx_description
1 polymer ?
#
loop_
_entity_poly.entity_id
_entity_poly.type
_entity_poly.pdbx_seq_one_letter_code
_entity_poly.pdbx_strand_id
1 'polypeptide(L)'
;MANRRIGQAGLALIKQFEGCRLIAYQCSAGVWTIGYGHTVGVYNGMKITQKKAEAYLLQDIAKFEKYINNPSYVPITETLNQNQFDALVSFTFNLGPGNTKKLCKGRTAAQIAIAMLNYNKAAGKASEGLKRRRKAEQALFNKVTSCTGATTTTTIIKKNTEDYNMNTIKKGSKGKAVKVWQIIIGTTADASITRHIRPYVPHGDSER
;
A
#
# COMPACT_ATOMS: atom_id res chain seq x y z
N MET A 1 -22.85 7.51 -0.38
CA MET A 1 -21.39 7.27 -0.52
C MET A 1 -20.70 7.62 0.79
N ALA A 2 -19.98 6.70 1.39
CA ALA A 2 -19.23 6.97 2.62
C ALA A 2 -18.11 7.97 2.32
N ASN A 3 -18.12 9.14 2.99
CA ASN A 3 -17.06 10.14 2.85
C ASN A 3 -15.87 9.72 3.74
N ARG A 4 -15.10 8.75 3.27
CA ARG A 4 -13.99 8.15 4.02
C ARG A 4 -12.86 9.16 4.21
N ARG A 5 -12.23 9.12 5.38
CA ARG A 5 -11.10 9.95 5.77
C ARG A 5 -9.84 9.09 5.93
N ILE A 6 -8.68 9.73 5.78
CA ILE A 6 -7.39 9.09 6.02
C ILE A 6 -7.25 8.65 7.48
N GLY A 7 -6.74 7.44 7.69
CA GLY A 7 -6.42 6.91 9.01
C GLY A 7 -5.01 7.28 9.48
N GLN A 8 -4.69 6.89 10.72
CA GLN A 8 -3.38 7.18 11.32
C GLN A 8 -2.21 6.56 10.52
N ALA A 9 -2.41 5.38 9.92
CA ALA A 9 -1.39 4.72 9.13
C ALA A 9 -1.02 5.52 7.88
N GLY A 10 -2.01 6.05 7.17
CA GLY A 10 -1.79 6.91 6.01
C GLY A 10 -1.16 8.24 6.38
N LEU A 11 -1.60 8.88 7.48
CA LEU A 11 -1.00 10.11 7.99
C LEU A 11 0.48 9.91 8.36
N ALA A 12 0.80 8.83 9.08
CA ALA A 12 2.17 8.50 9.45
C ALA A 12 3.05 8.31 8.21
N LEU A 13 2.54 7.63 7.19
CA LEU A 13 3.23 7.40 5.93
C LEU A 13 3.54 8.72 5.19
N ILE A 14 2.57 9.63 5.09
CA ILE A 14 2.78 10.94 4.46
C ILE A 14 3.81 11.73 5.25
N LYS A 15 3.65 11.85 6.57
CA LYS A 15 4.60 12.56 7.45
C LYS A 15 6.03 12.06 7.29
N GLN A 16 6.23 10.74 7.15
CA GLN A 16 7.54 10.11 6.98
C GLN A 16 8.25 10.58 5.70
N PHE A 17 7.53 10.75 4.60
CA PHE A 17 8.12 11.09 3.31
C PHE A 17 8.20 12.59 3.02
N GLU A 18 7.29 13.40 3.57
CA GLU A 18 7.30 14.84 3.34
C GLU A 18 8.29 15.58 4.25
N GLY A 19 8.55 15.07 5.46
CA GLY A 19 9.27 15.80 6.49
C GLY A 19 8.46 16.99 7.01
N CYS A 20 8.94 17.65 8.08
CA CYS A 20 8.25 18.81 8.66
C CYS A 20 9.23 19.96 8.91
N ARG A 21 8.87 21.15 8.43
CA ARG A 21 9.59 22.38 8.73
C ARG A 21 8.67 23.37 9.43
N LEU A 22 9.00 23.72 10.66
CA LEU A 22 8.20 24.62 11.49
C LEU A 22 8.48 26.10 11.23
N ILE A 23 9.47 26.42 10.43
CA ILE A 23 9.82 27.77 9.95
C ILE A 23 9.63 27.79 8.45
N ALA A 24 8.99 28.83 7.93
CA ALA A 24 8.76 29.01 6.51
C ALA A 24 10.05 29.05 5.71
N TYR A 25 10.06 28.41 4.56
CA TYR A 25 11.18 28.38 3.62
C TYR A 25 10.66 28.51 2.19
N GLN A 26 11.50 28.95 1.28
CA GLN A 26 11.18 28.91 -0.13
C GLN A 26 11.53 27.55 -0.73
N CYS A 27 10.58 26.91 -1.42
CA CYS A 27 10.85 25.71 -2.20
C CYS A 27 11.63 26.07 -3.48
N SER A 28 12.05 25.08 -4.26
CA SER A 28 12.79 25.28 -5.52
C SER A 28 12.04 26.12 -6.56
N ALA A 29 10.74 26.23 -6.45
CA ALA A 29 9.89 27.08 -7.30
C ALA A 29 9.71 28.50 -6.72
N GLY A 30 10.41 28.89 -5.65
CA GLY A 30 10.30 30.19 -5.01
C GLY A 30 9.05 30.41 -4.16
N VAL A 31 8.24 29.36 -3.92
CA VAL A 31 6.98 29.45 -3.15
C VAL A 31 7.27 29.26 -1.66
N TRP A 32 6.73 30.18 -0.82
CA TRP A 32 6.81 30.06 0.64
C TRP A 32 6.04 28.82 1.12
N THR A 33 6.72 27.98 1.84
CA THR A 33 6.25 26.64 2.26
C THR A 33 6.54 26.44 3.74
N ILE A 34 5.63 25.76 4.47
CA ILE A 34 5.79 25.45 5.89
C ILE A 34 5.16 24.10 6.24
N GLY A 35 5.51 23.53 7.38
CA GLY A 35 4.96 22.26 7.87
C GLY A 35 5.34 21.10 6.94
N TYR A 36 4.35 20.35 6.47
CA TYR A 36 4.46 19.20 5.58
C TYR A 36 4.20 19.58 4.10
N GLY A 37 4.66 20.76 3.69
CA GLY A 37 4.47 21.23 2.31
C GLY A 37 3.28 22.18 2.11
N HIS A 38 2.72 22.76 3.20
CA HIS A 38 1.65 23.76 3.12
C HIS A 38 2.17 25.06 2.52
N THR A 39 1.39 25.69 1.62
CA THR A 39 1.78 26.92 0.91
C THR A 39 0.77 28.05 1.04
N VAL A 40 -0.48 27.76 1.41
CA VAL A 40 -1.55 28.76 1.41
C VAL A 40 -1.38 29.71 2.60
N GLY A 41 -1.25 31.01 2.33
CA GLY A 41 -1.10 32.04 3.38
C GLY A 41 0.27 31.99 4.09
N VAL A 42 1.27 31.32 3.52
CA VAL A 42 2.63 31.26 4.08
C VAL A 42 3.45 32.44 3.59
N TYR A 43 4.18 33.07 4.49
CA TYR A 43 5.03 34.25 4.23
C TYR A 43 6.38 34.12 4.90
N ASN A 44 7.32 34.95 4.50
CA ASN A 44 8.67 34.98 5.06
C ASN A 44 8.66 35.21 6.59
N GLY A 45 9.43 34.42 7.31
CA GLY A 45 9.55 34.52 8.77
C GLY A 45 8.42 33.86 9.56
N MET A 46 7.39 33.30 8.88
CA MET A 46 6.31 32.59 9.57
C MET A 46 6.84 31.36 10.34
N LYS A 47 6.38 31.21 11.59
CA LYS A 47 6.70 30.06 12.46
C LYS A 47 5.40 29.43 12.95
N ILE A 48 5.37 28.12 13.01
CA ILE A 48 4.22 27.35 13.50
C ILE A 48 4.64 26.29 14.51
N THR A 49 3.69 25.80 15.29
CA THR A 49 3.88 24.63 16.15
C THR A 49 3.69 23.34 15.37
N GLN A 50 4.19 22.22 15.91
CA GLN A 50 3.95 20.88 15.36
C GLN A 50 2.46 20.60 15.19
N LYS A 51 1.64 20.94 16.20
CA LYS A 51 0.17 20.79 16.16
C LYS A 51 -0.45 21.57 14.99
N LYS A 52 0.04 22.77 14.70
CA LYS A 52 -0.43 23.59 13.59
C LYS A 52 -0.03 23.00 12.25
N ALA A 53 1.21 22.46 12.14
CA ALA A 53 1.66 21.77 10.94
C ALA A 53 0.79 20.54 10.62
N GLU A 54 0.40 19.79 11.64
CA GLU A 54 -0.51 18.64 11.48
C GLU A 54 -1.92 19.06 11.06
N ALA A 55 -2.43 20.15 11.61
CA ALA A 55 -3.72 20.71 11.20
C ALA A 55 -3.70 21.14 9.71
N TYR A 56 -2.63 21.80 9.27
CA TYR A 56 -2.45 22.15 7.86
C TYR A 56 -2.35 20.92 6.96
N LEU A 57 -1.61 19.88 7.36
CA LEU A 57 -1.54 18.63 6.62
C LEU A 57 -2.93 18.00 6.42
N LEU A 58 -3.74 17.92 7.47
CA LEU A 58 -5.10 17.38 7.38
C LEU A 58 -6.00 18.22 6.44
N GLN A 59 -5.87 19.55 6.51
CA GLN A 59 -6.57 20.46 5.59
C GLN A 59 -6.16 20.22 4.14
N ASP A 60 -4.86 20.08 3.86
CA ASP A 60 -4.35 19.83 2.51
C ASP A 60 -4.74 18.45 1.98
N ILE A 61 -4.77 17.43 2.85
CA ILE A 61 -5.15 16.06 2.49
C ILE A 61 -6.64 15.98 2.09
N ALA A 62 -7.51 16.77 2.69
CA ALA A 62 -8.96 16.69 2.47
C ALA A 62 -9.37 16.80 0.98
N LYS A 63 -8.63 17.54 0.17
CA LYS A 63 -8.86 17.62 -1.29
C LYS A 63 -8.53 16.30 -2.00
N PHE A 64 -7.52 15.56 -1.52
CA PHE A 64 -7.11 14.28 -2.12
C PHE A 64 -8.04 13.13 -1.72
N GLU A 65 -8.57 13.16 -0.49
CA GLU A 65 -9.60 12.22 -0.03
C GLU A 65 -10.83 12.24 -0.92
N LYS A 66 -11.25 13.43 -1.39
CA LYS A 66 -12.37 13.59 -2.33
C LYS A 66 -12.15 12.82 -3.63
N TYR A 67 -10.92 12.80 -4.15
CA TYR A 67 -10.60 12.04 -5.35
C TYR A 67 -10.67 10.52 -5.12
N ILE A 68 -10.19 10.04 -3.96
CA ILE A 68 -10.26 8.60 -3.67
C ILE A 68 -11.69 8.13 -3.39
N ASN A 69 -12.53 8.98 -2.79
CA ASN A 69 -13.96 8.70 -2.59
C ASN A 69 -14.80 8.79 -3.88
N ASN A 70 -14.21 9.24 -5.00
CA ASN A 70 -14.93 9.42 -6.26
C ASN A 70 -14.70 8.23 -7.22
N PRO A 71 -15.75 7.46 -7.56
CA PRO A 71 -15.64 6.31 -8.48
C PRO A 71 -15.11 6.66 -9.87
N SER A 72 -15.24 7.92 -10.31
CA SER A 72 -14.65 8.39 -11.59
C SER A 72 -13.12 8.41 -11.58
N TYR A 73 -12.50 8.45 -10.41
CA TYR A 73 -11.04 8.35 -10.22
C TYR A 73 -10.62 6.97 -9.75
N VAL A 74 -11.38 6.39 -8.80
CA VAL A 74 -11.10 5.09 -8.20
C VAL A 74 -12.35 4.21 -8.32
N PRO A 75 -12.51 3.47 -9.43
CA PRO A 75 -13.72 2.67 -9.68
C PRO A 75 -14.06 1.66 -8.58
N ILE A 76 -13.05 1.19 -7.85
CA ILE A 76 -13.19 0.22 -6.76
C ILE A 76 -13.29 0.86 -5.36
N THR A 77 -13.59 2.16 -5.27
CA THR A 77 -13.53 2.90 -3.98
C THR A 77 -14.38 2.26 -2.88
N GLU A 78 -15.56 1.73 -3.21
CA GLU A 78 -16.47 1.12 -2.23
C GLU A 78 -15.92 -0.19 -1.63
N THR A 79 -15.05 -0.90 -2.34
CA THR A 79 -14.46 -2.18 -1.92
C THR A 79 -13.12 -2.03 -1.21
N LEU A 80 -12.54 -0.83 -1.20
CA LEU A 80 -11.26 -0.58 -0.52
C LEU A 80 -11.41 -0.74 1.00
N ASN A 81 -10.44 -1.38 1.63
CA ASN A 81 -10.29 -1.29 3.08
C ASN A 81 -9.59 0.03 3.47
N GLN A 82 -9.48 0.34 4.79
CA GLN A 82 -8.89 1.58 5.27
C GLN A 82 -7.41 1.71 4.87
N ASN A 83 -6.63 0.65 4.94
CA ASN A 83 -5.21 0.68 4.57
C ASN A 83 -5.02 0.94 3.06
N GLN A 84 -5.88 0.39 2.23
CA GLN A 84 -5.89 0.62 0.79
C GLN A 84 -6.26 2.08 0.46
N PHE A 85 -7.28 2.61 1.13
CA PHE A 85 -7.66 4.01 1.03
C PHE A 85 -6.50 4.93 1.44
N ASP A 86 -5.89 4.69 2.58
CA ASP A 86 -4.76 5.45 3.13
C ASP A 86 -3.56 5.47 2.17
N ALA A 87 -3.22 4.32 1.61
CA ALA A 87 -2.12 4.21 0.64
C ALA A 87 -2.40 5.00 -0.65
N LEU A 88 -3.64 4.96 -1.16
CA LEU A 88 -4.04 5.74 -2.33
C LEU A 88 -4.08 7.23 -2.04
N VAL A 89 -4.47 7.67 -0.83
CA VAL A 89 -4.37 9.08 -0.44
C VAL A 89 -2.92 9.53 -0.44
N SER A 90 -1.98 8.75 0.13
CA SER A 90 -0.54 9.06 0.09
C SER A 90 -0.01 9.13 -1.33
N PHE A 91 -0.38 8.19 -2.19
CA PHE A 91 -0.01 8.17 -3.60
C PHE A 91 -0.52 9.41 -4.33
N THR A 92 -1.79 9.78 -4.09
CA THR A 92 -2.43 10.94 -4.73
C THR A 92 -1.84 12.26 -4.24
N PHE A 93 -1.50 12.35 -2.96
CA PHE A 93 -0.83 13.49 -2.36
C PHE A 93 0.51 13.78 -3.06
N ASN A 94 1.27 12.72 -3.38
CA ASN A 94 2.58 12.83 -4.03
C ASN A 94 2.51 13.05 -5.55
N LEU A 95 1.61 12.37 -6.26
CA LEU A 95 1.61 12.30 -7.72
C LEU A 95 0.40 12.95 -8.40
N GLY A 96 -0.56 13.41 -7.60
CA GLY A 96 -1.78 14.05 -8.07
C GLY A 96 -2.87 13.10 -8.56
N PRO A 97 -4.11 13.61 -8.68
CA PRO A 97 -5.29 12.79 -8.98
C PRO A 97 -5.28 12.20 -10.40
N GLY A 98 -4.63 12.84 -11.36
CA GLY A 98 -4.50 12.31 -12.71
C GLY A 98 -3.73 10.99 -12.78
N ASN A 99 -2.66 10.86 -12.00
CA ASN A 99 -1.90 9.61 -11.90
C ASN A 99 -2.69 8.54 -11.14
N THR A 100 -3.45 8.91 -10.13
CA THR A 100 -4.34 7.99 -9.41
C THR A 100 -5.42 7.43 -10.33
N LYS A 101 -6.04 8.26 -11.15
CA LYS A 101 -7.03 7.81 -12.16
C LYS A 101 -6.41 6.80 -13.13
N LYS A 102 -5.19 7.07 -13.62
CA LYS A 102 -4.46 6.15 -14.50
C LYS A 102 -4.09 4.84 -13.78
N LEU A 103 -3.67 4.94 -12.52
CA LEU A 103 -3.32 3.78 -11.71
C LEU A 103 -4.53 2.86 -11.47
N CYS A 104 -5.71 3.43 -11.19
CA CYS A 104 -6.89 2.65 -10.80
C CYS A 104 -7.75 2.18 -11.98
N LYS A 105 -7.61 2.79 -13.16
CA LYS A 105 -8.46 2.50 -14.34
C LYS A 105 -8.39 1.04 -14.75
N GLY A 106 -9.52 0.32 -14.68
CA GLY A 106 -9.66 -1.06 -15.14
C GLY A 106 -8.84 -2.09 -14.34
N ARG A 107 -8.42 -1.77 -13.12
CA ARG A 107 -7.60 -2.66 -12.29
C ARG A 107 -8.31 -3.10 -11.03
N THR A 108 -8.07 -4.34 -10.65
CA THR A 108 -8.40 -4.88 -9.33
C THR A 108 -7.44 -4.31 -8.27
N ALA A 109 -7.78 -4.44 -6.99
CA ALA A 109 -6.92 -4.01 -5.89
C ALA A 109 -5.52 -4.64 -5.96
N ALA A 110 -5.41 -5.92 -6.27
CA ALA A 110 -4.11 -6.61 -6.42
C ALA A 110 -3.28 -6.02 -7.57
N GLN A 111 -3.91 -5.74 -8.70
CA GLN A 111 -3.24 -5.13 -9.86
C GLN A 111 -2.80 -3.68 -9.58
N ILE A 112 -3.59 -2.91 -8.79
CA ILE A 112 -3.23 -1.56 -8.34
C ILE A 112 -1.96 -1.61 -7.48
N ALA A 113 -1.90 -2.52 -6.50
CA ALA A 113 -0.72 -2.70 -5.65
C ALA A 113 0.57 -2.96 -6.44
N ILE A 114 0.49 -3.80 -7.47
CA ILE A 114 1.64 -4.11 -8.34
C ILE A 114 2.00 -2.90 -9.22
N ALA A 115 1.00 -2.29 -9.87
CA ALA A 115 1.20 -1.19 -10.81
C ALA A 115 1.74 0.08 -10.13
N MET A 116 1.44 0.29 -8.85
CA MET A 116 1.92 1.41 -8.05
C MET A 116 3.45 1.53 -8.06
N LEU A 117 4.18 0.41 -8.07
CA LEU A 117 5.65 0.38 -8.06
C LEU A 117 6.28 1.03 -9.31
N ASN A 118 5.55 1.11 -10.42
CA ASN A 118 6.03 1.70 -11.66
C ASN A 118 6.12 3.24 -11.62
N TYR A 119 5.50 3.88 -10.61
CA TYR A 119 5.50 5.33 -10.44
C TYR A 119 6.71 5.82 -9.61
N ASN A 120 7.90 5.43 -10.02
CA ASN A 120 9.15 5.65 -9.31
C ASN A 120 10.14 6.57 -10.04
N LYS A 121 9.68 7.32 -11.06
CA LYS A 121 10.52 8.20 -11.86
C LYS A 121 10.24 9.68 -11.57
N ALA A 122 11.29 10.50 -11.53
CA ALA A 122 11.24 11.96 -11.54
C ALA A 122 12.03 12.48 -12.75
N ALA A 123 11.46 13.37 -13.53
CA ALA A 123 12.05 13.88 -14.78
C ALA A 123 12.57 12.74 -15.70
N GLY A 124 11.81 11.65 -15.83
CA GLY A 124 12.16 10.48 -16.65
C GLY A 124 13.20 9.53 -16.04
N LYS A 125 13.89 9.91 -14.97
CA LYS A 125 14.92 9.10 -14.30
C LYS A 125 14.37 8.40 -13.06
N ALA A 126 14.80 7.16 -12.81
CA ALA A 126 14.44 6.43 -11.60
C ALA A 126 15.00 7.13 -10.35
N SER A 127 14.17 7.26 -9.31
CA SER A 127 14.53 7.87 -8.04
C SER A 127 14.41 6.86 -6.91
N GLU A 128 15.48 6.66 -6.15
CA GLU A 128 15.48 5.74 -5.01
C GLU A 128 14.51 6.20 -3.90
N GLY A 129 14.35 7.50 -3.71
CA GLY A 129 13.34 8.05 -2.78
C GLY A 129 11.92 7.65 -3.20
N LEU A 130 11.58 7.79 -4.50
CA LEU A 130 10.29 7.38 -5.01
C LEU A 130 10.10 5.86 -4.98
N LYS A 131 11.13 5.07 -5.26
CA LYS A 131 11.06 3.61 -5.11
C LYS A 131 10.73 3.20 -3.67
N ARG A 132 11.41 3.80 -2.68
CA ARG A 132 11.13 3.56 -1.26
C ARG A 132 9.70 3.95 -0.89
N ARG A 133 9.23 5.12 -1.36
CA ARG A 133 7.86 5.58 -1.11
C ARG A 133 6.83 4.63 -1.69
N ARG A 134 6.97 4.22 -2.95
CA ARG A 134 6.05 3.27 -3.61
C ARG A 134 6.01 1.91 -2.91
N LYS A 135 7.18 1.40 -2.45
CA LYS A 135 7.21 0.16 -1.65
C LYS A 135 6.48 0.29 -0.31
N ALA A 136 6.63 1.42 0.38
CA ALA A 136 5.94 1.65 1.64
C ALA A 136 4.42 1.82 1.45
N GLU A 137 3.99 2.53 0.40
CA GLU A 137 2.58 2.64 0.03
C GLU A 137 1.98 1.28 -0.37
N GLN A 138 2.69 0.46 -1.15
CA GLN A 138 2.28 -0.90 -1.48
C GLN A 138 2.18 -1.78 -0.23
N ALA A 139 3.15 -1.70 0.68
CA ALA A 139 3.12 -2.45 1.93
C ALA A 139 1.90 -2.09 2.78
N LEU A 140 1.56 -0.80 2.89
CA LEU A 140 0.34 -0.35 3.56
C LEU A 140 -0.91 -0.85 2.82
N PHE A 141 -0.96 -0.75 1.50
CA PHE A 141 -2.08 -1.19 0.67
C PHE A 141 -2.38 -2.68 0.85
N ASN A 142 -1.35 -3.52 0.96
CA ASN A 142 -1.47 -4.97 1.13
C ASN A 142 -1.68 -5.40 2.58
N LYS A 143 -1.60 -4.48 3.54
CA LYS A 143 -1.79 -4.80 4.95
C LYS A 143 -3.26 -5.14 5.21
N VAL A 144 -3.51 -6.36 5.67
CA VAL A 144 -4.85 -6.79 6.08
C VAL A 144 -5.29 -5.95 7.28
N THR A 145 -6.47 -5.35 7.20
CA THR A 145 -7.12 -4.76 8.37
C THR A 145 -7.58 -5.91 9.25
N SER A 146 -6.91 -6.12 10.39
CA SER A 146 -7.47 -6.97 11.44
C SER A 146 -8.78 -6.28 11.88
N CYS A 147 -9.91 -6.80 11.46
CA CYS A 147 -11.19 -6.45 12.07
C CYS A 147 -11.08 -6.88 13.53
N THR A 148 -10.99 -5.93 14.45
CA THR A 148 -11.23 -6.16 15.88
C THR A 148 -12.71 -6.55 16.02
N GLY A 149 -12.97 -7.85 15.81
CA GLY A 149 -14.33 -8.40 15.81
C GLY A 149 -14.46 -9.81 15.24
N ALA A 150 -13.36 -10.42 14.74
CA ALA A 150 -13.38 -11.82 14.27
C ALA A 150 -12.20 -12.59 14.88
N THR A 151 -12.30 -12.90 16.17
CA THR A 151 -11.38 -13.76 16.93
C THR A 151 -11.45 -15.23 16.51
N THR A 152 -11.94 -15.57 15.31
CA THR A 152 -12.18 -16.97 14.97
C THR A 152 -11.32 -17.51 13.84
N THR A 153 -10.85 -16.68 12.91
CA THR A 153 -10.18 -17.21 11.71
C THR A 153 -8.67 -17.36 11.88
N THR A 154 -8.01 -16.45 12.60
CA THR A 154 -6.54 -16.51 12.80
C THR A 154 -6.14 -17.59 13.79
N THR A 155 -6.96 -17.86 14.82
CA THR A 155 -6.72 -18.93 15.80
C THR A 155 -6.94 -20.31 15.18
N ILE A 156 -7.88 -20.45 14.25
CA ILE A 156 -8.12 -21.70 13.53
C ILE A 156 -6.97 -22.02 12.56
N ILE A 157 -6.41 -21.02 11.89
CA ILE A 157 -5.27 -21.23 10.97
C ILE A 157 -4.01 -21.61 11.77
N LYS A 158 -3.72 -20.96 12.90
CA LYS A 158 -2.57 -21.32 13.76
C LYS A 158 -2.71 -22.70 14.37
N LYS A 159 -3.91 -23.08 14.82
CA LYS A 159 -4.14 -24.39 15.45
C LYS A 159 -4.07 -25.54 14.45
N ASN A 160 -4.37 -25.27 13.15
CA ASN A 160 -4.33 -26.28 12.09
C ASN A 160 -2.97 -26.41 11.40
N THR A 161 -2.00 -25.49 11.63
CA THR A 161 -0.68 -25.55 11.01
C THR A 161 0.35 -26.26 11.88
N GLU A 162 0.14 -26.36 13.19
CA GLU A 162 1.07 -27.07 14.11
C GLU A 162 1.04 -28.60 13.95
N ASP A 163 -0.05 -29.16 13.39
CA ASP A 163 -0.23 -30.61 13.22
C ASP A 163 0.19 -31.14 11.84
N TYR A 164 0.70 -30.29 10.93
CA TYR A 164 1.05 -30.74 9.59
C TYR A 164 2.55 -30.62 9.29
N ASN A 165 3.23 -31.75 9.17
CA ASN A 165 4.60 -31.81 8.68
C ASN A 165 4.63 -31.51 7.17
N MET A 166 4.98 -30.27 6.81
CA MET A 166 5.00 -29.76 5.45
C MET A 166 5.96 -30.51 4.49
N ASN A 167 6.88 -31.31 5.02
CA ASN A 167 7.86 -32.06 4.22
C ASN A 167 7.29 -33.31 3.55
N THR A 168 6.03 -33.68 3.82
CA THR A 168 5.42 -34.93 3.33
C THR A 168 4.42 -34.77 2.20
N ILE A 169 4.13 -33.55 1.75
CA ILE A 169 3.18 -33.33 0.65
C ILE A 169 3.88 -33.58 -0.69
N LYS A 170 3.58 -34.72 -1.31
CA LYS A 170 4.10 -35.12 -2.63
C LYS A 170 2.99 -35.09 -3.68
N LYS A 171 3.37 -35.19 -4.98
CA LYS A 171 2.40 -35.35 -6.06
C LYS A 171 1.50 -36.57 -5.80
N GLY A 172 0.19 -36.36 -5.81
CA GLY A 172 -0.80 -37.41 -5.51
C GLY A 172 -1.29 -37.43 -4.06
N SER A 173 -0.74 -36.60 -3.15
CA SER A 173 -1.23 -36.49 -1.78
C SER A 173 -2.66 -35.96 -1.75
N LYS A 174 -3.53 -36.59 -0.92
CA LYS A 174 -4.92 -36.21 -0.71
C LYS A 174 -5.15 -35.97 0.79
N GLY A 175 -6.13 -35.16 1.15
CA GLY A 175 -6.56 -34.97 2.54
C GLY A 175 -6.50 -33.52 2.99
N LYS A 176 -6.64 -33.32 4.32
CA LYS A 176 -6.76 -31.98 4.93
C LYS A 176 -5.56 -31.07 4.66
N ALA A 177 -4.34 -31.61 4.69
CA ALA A 177 -3.12 -30.84 4.41
C ALA A 177 -3.07 -30.27 2.97
N VAL A 178 -3.52 -31.05 1.98
CA VAL A 178 -3.60 -30.59 0.59
C VAL A 178 -4.63 -29.49 0.42
N LYS A 179 -5.78 -29.59 1.07
CA LYS A 179 -6.81 -28.55 1.05
C LYS A 179 -6.33 -27.24 1.66
N VAL A 180 -5.57 -27.28 2.77
CA VAL A 180 -4.97 -26.08 3.39
C VAL A 180 -4.00 -25.41 2.42
N TRP A 181 -3.15 -26.17 1.74
CA TRP A 181 -2.22 -25.65 0.73
C TRP A 181 -2.95 -24.97 -0.45
N GLN A 182 -4.02 -25.58 -0.94
CA GLN A 182 -4.81 -25.01 -2.03
C GLN A 182 -5.45 -23.66 -1.63
N ILE A 183 -5.89 -23.52 -0.38
CA ILE A 183 -6.40 -22.25 0.16
C ILE A 183 -5.30 -21.19 0.20
N ILE A 184 -4.10 -21.54 0.67
CA ILE A 184 -2.97 -20.61 0.78
C ILE A 184 -2.52 -20.08 -0.59
N ILE A 185 -2.49 -20.94 -1.61
CA ILE A 185 -2.09 -20.55 -2.98
C ILE A 185 -3.24 -20.04 -3.85
N GLY A 186 -4.46 -19.94 -3.28
CA GLY A 186 -5.64 -19.39 -3.98
C GLY A 186 -6.21 -20.28 -5.08
N THR A 187 -5.94 -21.60 -5.05
CA THR A 187 -6.54 -22.57 -5.99
C THR A 187 -7.81 -23.19 -5.41
N THR A 188 -8.76 -23.52 -6.26
CA THR A 188 -9.97 -24.24 -5.85
C THR A 188 -9.67 -25.71 -5.56
N ALA A 189 -10.44 -26.33 -4.65
CA ALA A 189 -10.21 -27.69 -4.17
C ALA A 189 -10.23 -28.79 -5.27
N ASP A 190 -10.70 -28.48 -6.48
CA ASP A 190 -10.81 -29.38 -7.61
C ASP A 190 -9.72 -29.17 -8.71
N ALA A 191 -8.86 -28.14 -8.55
CA ALA A 191 -7.79 -27.96 -9.49
C ALA A 191 -6.74 -29.06 -9.31
N SER A 192 -6.61 -29.96 -10.29
CA SER A 192 -5.53 -30.93 -10.32
C SER A 192 -4.18 -30.21 -10.31
N ILE A 193 -3.34 -30.49 -9.31
CA ILE A 193 -1.96 -29.95 -9.20
C ILE A 193 -1.11 -30.55 -10.33
N THR A 194 -1.41 -30.24 -11.58
CA THR A 194 -0.73 -30.88 -12.71
C THR A 194 0.20 -29.94 -13.45
N ARG A 195 0.29 -28.66 -13.13
CA ARG A 195 1.23 -27.76 -13.82
C ARG A 195 1.83 -26.74 -12.86
N HIS A 196 3.13 -26.73 -12.72
CA HIS A 196 4.05 -25.73 -12.15
C HIS A 196 4.78 -26.06 -10.84
N ILE A 197 5.15 -27.30 -10.61
CA ILE A 197 6.28 -27.57 -9.72
C ILE A 197 7.45 -28.03 -10.61
N ARG A 198 8.30 -27.09 -11.04
CA ARG A 198 9.66 -27.47 -11.46
C ARG A 198 10.43 -27.79 -10.19
N PRO A 199 11.07 -28.97 -10.09
CA PRO A 199 11.96 -29.23 -8.95
C PRO A 199 13.14 -28.25 -9.05
N TYR A 200 13.44 -27.58 -7.95
CA TYR A 200 14.72 -26.91 -7.73
C TYR A 200 15.80 -28.01 -7.74
N VAL A 201 16.65 -28.03 -8.75
CA VAL A 201 17.87 -28.85 -8.78
C VAL A 201 18.98 -27.96 -8.20
N PRO A 202 19.55 -28.25 -7.05
CA PRO A 202 20.75 -27.55 -6.60
C PRO A 202 21.89 -27.92 -7.56
N HIS A 203 22.54 -26.90 -8.13
CA HIS A 203 23.81 -27.10 -8.80
C HIS A 203 24.81 -27.61 -7.78
N GLY A 204 25.24 -28.85 -7.94
CA GLY A 204 26.33 -29.41 -7.19
C GLY A 204 27.63 -28.68 -7.54
N ASP A 205 28.36 -28.32 -6.53
CA ASP A 205 29.76 -27.92 -6.58
C ASP A 205 30.54 -29.08 -7.25
N SER A 206 31.12 -28.84 -8.39
CA SER A 206 32.14 -29.70 -8.95
C SER A 206 33.50 -29.08 -8.65
N GLU A 207 34.14 -29.63 -7.63
CA GLU A 207 35.60 -29.57 -7.49
C GLU A 207 36.27 -30.13 -8.76
N ARG A 208 37.10 -29.28 -9.36
CA ARG A 208 38.52 -29.60 -9.78
C ARG A 208 39.16 -28.38 -10.41
#